data_b4c446d628b2387b7c63f2d93d2227de
#
_entry.id   b4c446d628b2387b7c63f2d93d2227de
#
_cell.length_a   1.000
_cell.length_b   1.000
_cell.length_c   1.000
_cell.angle_alpha   90.00
_cell.angle_beta   90.00
_cell.angle_gamma   90.00
#
_symmetry.space_group_name_H-M   'P 1'
#
loop_
_entity.id
_entity.type
_entity.pdbx_description
1 polymer ?
#
loop_
_entity_poly.entity_id
_entity_poly.type
_entity_poly.pdbx_seq_one_letter_code
_entity_poly.pdbx_strand_id
1 'polypeptide(L)'
;MFRQSVFVIAIALALSGCAGRGEVLNNDPFERSNRFMFKVNVQLDNYVLKPVARGYLYVPSPVRRSVRNFFDNLAAPVTLANDILQLEGKRASTTALRFGINSTVGIFGLFDPAKRLGLEKHNEDFGQTMATWGMPEGPYLFTPIYGPSSPREFSGWIFDWMFDPMTHQDDWDLEKAIGRYAVDGIDFRADALTTLDEIERSSVDFYATVRSLYQQNRKSEIANGVTDIDDLPDLDALDDLDDF
;
A
#
# COMPACT_ATOMS: atom_id res chain seq x y z
N MET A 1 6.60 -25.31 20.54
CA MET A 1 6.82 -23.93 20.97
C MET A 1 8.27 -23.45 20.86
N PHE A 2 9.28 -24.17 21.34
CA PHE A 2 10.69 -23.70 21.31
C PHE A 2 11.30 -23.48 19.91
N ARG A 3 10.90 -24.23 18.89
CA ARG A 3 11.45 -24.12 17.52
C ARG A 3 10.92 -22.87 16.76
N GLN A 4 9.74 -22.41 17.08
CA GLN A 4 9.16 -21.19 16.46
C GLN A 4 9.79 -19.92 17.04
N SER A 5 10.10 -19.90 18.35
CA SER A 5 10.75 -18.76 19.00
C SER A 5 12.18 -18.54 18.49
N VAL A 6 12.91 -19.60 18.16
CA VAL A 6 14.28 -19.51 17.63
C VAL A 6 14.29 -18.93 16.22
N PHE A 7 13.27 -19.21 15.40
CA PHE A 7 13.16 -18.68 14.03
C PHE A 7 12.88 -17.17 14.02
N VAL A 8 12.02 -16.70 14.92
CA VAL A 8 11.71 -15.26 15.08
C VAL A 8 12.92 -14.47 15.58
N ILE A 9 13.67 -15.02 16.53
CA ILE A 9 14.89 -14.40 17.07
C ILE A 9 16.01 -14.37 16.02
N ALA A 10 16.15 -15.41 15.18
CA ALA A 10 17.14 -15.44 14.10
C ALA A 10 16.84 -14.39 13.02
N ILE A 11 15.57 -14.15 12.69
CA ILE A 11 15.15 -13.10 11.76
C ILE A 11 15.41 -11.71 12.36
N ALA A 12 15.13 -11.49 13.64
CA ALA A 12 15.38 -10.23 14.34
C ALA A 12 16.87 -9.90 14.44
N LEU A 13 17.75 -10.89 14.64
CA LEU A 13 19.21 -10.72 14.69
C LEU A 13 19.84 -10.50 13.31
N ALA A 14 19.24 -11.02 12.24
CA ALA A 14 19.70 -10.77 10.88
C ALA A 14 19.41 -9.33 10.41
N LEU A 15 18.40 -8.68 10.99
CA LEU A 15 18.01 -7.30 10.67
C LEU A 15 18.85 -6.24 11.40
N SER A 16 19.56 -6.58 12.47
CA SER A 16 20.35 -5.63 13.26
C SER A 16 21.79 -5.42 12.75
N GLY A 17 22.22 -6.08 11.69
CA GLY A 17 23.62 -6.14 11.24
C GLY A 17 24.08 -5.08 10.24
N CYS A 18 23.26 -4.17 9.73
CA CYS A 18 23.65 -3.22 8.67
C CYS A 18 23.23 -1.78 8.94
N ALA A 19 23.55 -1.24 10.11
CA ALA A 19 23.52 0.21 10.33
C ALA A 19 24.83 0.86 9.84
N GLY A 20 25.13 0.71 8.55
CA GLY A 20 26.20 1.47 7.88
C GLY A 20 25.65 2.85 7.50
N ARG A 21 26.13 3.91 8.18
CA ARG A 21 25.94 5.32 7.82
C ARG A 21 26.64 5.60 6.48
N GLY A 22 25.93 5.39 5.40
CA GLY A 22 26.20 5.99 4.10
C GLY A 22 24.86 6.50 3.60
N GLU A 23 24.76 7.74 3.20
CA GLU A 23 23.66 8.22 2.36
C GLU A 23 23.67 7.39 1.09
N VAL A 24 22.96 6.29 1.14
CA VAL A 24 22.67 5.52 -0.06
C VAL A 24 21.59 6.32 -0.77
N LEU A 25 21.98 7.06 -1.80
CA LEU A 25 21.12 7.92 -2.64
C LEU A 25 19.78 7.29 -3.07
N ASN A 26 19.60 5.99 -2.86
CA ASN A 26 18.42 5.26 -3.30
C ASN A 26 17.82 4.29 -2.27
N ASN A 27 18.35 4.18 -1.04
CA ASN A 27 17.91 3.24 0.02
C ASN A 27 17.64 1.79 -0.47
N ASP A 28 18.41 1.31 -1.44
CA ASP A 28 18.22 0.00 -2.07
C ASP A 28 19.52 -0.85 -2.03
N PRO A 29 19.93 -1.31 -0.83
CA PRO A 29 21.11 -2.16 -0.70
C PRO A 29 20.96 -3.54 -1.33
N PHE A 30 19.72 -3.95 -1.62
CA PHE A 30 19.38 -5.25 -2.22
C PHE A 30 18.98 -5.14 -3.69
N GLU A 31 19.38 -4.08 -4.40
CA GLU A 31 18.93 -3.77 -5.77
C GLU A 31 18.98 -4.97 -6.71
N ARG A 32 20.04 -5.77 -6.66
CA ARG A 32 20.17 -6.96 -7.52
C ARG A 32 19.05 -7.97 -7.29
N SER A 33 18.72 -8.25 -6.03
CA SER A 33 17.64 -9.18 -5.66
C SER A 33 16.28 -8.56 -5.97
N ASN A 34 16.11 -7.30 -5.65
CA ASN A 34 14.87 -6.55 -5.89
C ASN A 34 14.54 -6.47 -7.38
N ARG A 35 15.53 -6.21 -8.24
CA ARG A 35 15.36 -6.24 -9.71
C ARG A 35 15.00 -7.63 -10.23
N PHE A 36 15.53 -8.70 -9.63
CA PHE A 36 15.14 -10.05 -9.99
C PHE A 36 13.68 -10.31 -9.65
N MET A 37 13.24 -9.99 -8.42
CA MET A 37 11.85 -10.15 -7.99
C MET A 37 10.90 -9.25 -8.78
N PHE A 38 11.31 -8.03 -9.11
CA PHE A 38 10.58 -7.14 -10.00
C PHE A 38 10.33 -7.78 -11.36
N LYS A 39 11.35 -8.37 -11.99
CA LYS A 39 11.19 -9.07 -13.27
C LYS A 39 10.21 -10.24 -13.17
N VAL A 40 10.25 -11.00 -12.07
CA VAL A 40 9.29 -12.09 -11.83
C VAL A 40 7.87 -11.52 -11.76
N ASN A 41 7.65 -10.43 -11.01
CA ASN A 41 6.35 -9.79 -10.90
C ASN A 41 5.86 -9.21 -12.24
N VAL A 42 6.73 -8.60 -13.04
CA VAL A 42 6.39 -8.12 -14.39
C VAL A 42 5.95 -9.28 -15.29
N GLN A 43 6.60 -10.45 -15.21
CA GLN A 43 6.16 -11.62 -15.96
C GLN A 43 4.79 -12.12 -15.47
N LEU A 44 4.60 -12.22 -14.14
CA LEU A 44 3.32 -12.60 -13.55
C LEU A 44 2.21 -11.61 -13.96
N ASP A 45 2.49 -10.32 -13.93
CA ASP A 45 1.56 -9.29 -14.39
C ASP A 45 1.18 -9.50 -15.87
N ASN A 46 2.16 -9.59 -16.75
CA ASN A 46 1.93 -9.69 -18.18
C ASN A 46 1.16 -10.95 -18.59
N TYR A 47 1.43 -12.09 -17.93
CA TYR A 47 0.81 -13.37 -18.31
C TYR A 47 -0.46 -13.71 -17.54
N VAL A 48 -0.65 -13.13 -16.33
CA VAL A 48 -1.77 -13.48 -15.47
C VAL A 48 -2.61 -12.25 -15.11
N LEU A 49 -2.04 -11.27 -14.38
CA LEU A 49 -2.84 -10.18 -13.81
C LEU A 49 -3.42 -9.27 -14.88
N LYS A 50 -2.63 -8.87 -15.86
CA LYS A 50 -3.04 -7.98 -16.94
C LYS A 50 -4.14 -8.58 -17.84
N PRO A 51 -4.07 -9.86 -18.29
CA PRO A 51 -5.19 -10.51 -18.98
C PRO A 51 -6.45 -10.60 -18.13
N VAL A 52 -6.32 -10.96 -16.85
CA VAL A 52 -7.48 -11.07 -15.93
C VAL A 52 -8.08 -9.69 -15.68
N ALA A 53 -7.27 -8.66 -15.44
CA ALA A 53 -7.72 -7.28 -15.25
C ALA A 53 -8.45 -6.75 -16.49
N ARG A 54 -7.98 -7.06 -17.70
CA ARG A 54 -8.70 -6.73 -18.95
C ARG A 54 -10.04 -7.45 -19.03
N GLY A 55 -10.10 -8.72 -18.63
CA GLY A 55 -11.35 -9.47 -18.53
C GLY A 55 -12.31 -8.85 -17.49
N TYR A 56 -11.79 -8.42 -16.36
CA TYR A 56 -12.58 -7.77 -15.31
C TYR A 56 -13.20 -6.43 -15.76
N LEU A 57 -12.61 -5.73 -16.72
CA LEU A 57 -13.18 -4.50 -17.27
C LEU A 57 -14.50 -4.71 -18.05
N TYR A 58 -14.81 -5.93 -18.46
CA TYR A 58 -16.14 -6.23 -19.04
C TYR A 58 -17.27 -6.21 -17.98
N VAL A 59 -16.93 -6.30 -16.69
CA VAL A 59 -17.89 -6.10 -15.60
C VAL A 59 -18.29 -4.62 -15.57
N PRO A 60 -19.61 -4.30 -15.56
CA PRO A 60 -20.08 -2.91 -15.56
C PRO A 60 -19.50 -2.09 -14.42
N SER A 61 -19.10 -0.86 -14.70
CA SER A 61 -18.45 0.03 -13.72
C SER A 61 -19.23 0.25 -12.41
N PRO A 62 -20.59 0.25 -12.38
CA PRO A 62 -21.30 0.33 -11.11
C PRO A 62 -21.05 -0.90 -10.22
N VAL A 63 -20.98 -2.10 -10.81
CA VAL A 63 -20.73 -3.35 -10.07
C VAL A 63 -19.31 -3.35 -9.51
N ARG A 64 -18.31 -3.00 -10.32
CA ARG A 64 -16.92 -2.89 -9.87
C ARG A 64 -16.77 -1.89 -8.72
N ARG A 65 -17.44 -0.73 -8.82
CA ARG A 65 -17.48 0.25 -7.72
C ARG A 65 -18.11 -0.31 -6.45
N SER A 66 -19.20 -1.07 -6.57
CA SER A 66 -19.84 -1.69 -5.40
C SER A 66 -18.93 -2.72 -4.73
N VAL A 67 -18.18 -3.51 -5.51
CA VAL A 67 -17.17 -4.44 -4.98
C VAL A 67 -16.09 -3.69 -4.23
N ARG A 68 -15.53 -2.64 -4.82
CA ARG A 68 -14.51 -1.80 -4.18
C ARG A 68 -15.02 -1.17 -2.90
N ASN A 69 -16.18 -0.52 -2.94
CA ASN A 69 -16.77 0.11 -1.76
C ASN A 69 -16.99 -0.91 -0.61
N PHE A 70 -17.39 -2.13 -0.96
CA PHE A 70 -17.58 -3.20 0.03
C PHE A 70 -16.25 -3.57 0.72
N PHE A 71 -15.17 -3.78 -0.04
CA PHE A 71 -13.86 -4.08 0.53
C PHE A 71 -13.27 -2.89 1.29
N ASP A 72 -13.45 -1.67 0.80
CA ASP A 72 -13.09 -0.44 1.52
C ASP A 72 -13.81 -0.35 2.87
N ASN A 73 -15.09 -0.69 2.90
CA ASN A 73 -15.86 -0.69 4.14
C ASN A 73 -15.40 -1.79 5.10
N LEU A 74 -14.99 -2.95 4.60
CA LEU A 74 -14.39 -4.02 5.42
C LEU A 74 -13.01 -3.63 5.97
N ALA A 75 -12.24 -2.83 5.26
CA ALA A 75 -10.94 -2.33 5.72
C ALA A 75 -11.07 -1.16 6.72
N ALA A 76 -12.23 -0.49 6.78
CA ALA A 76 -12.44 0.68 7.62
C ALA A 76 -12.09 0.48 9.12
N PRO A 77 -12.35 -0.67 9.77
CA PRO A 77 -11.91 -0.90 11.16
C PRO A 77 -10.39 -0.87 11.34
N VAL A 78 -9.62 -1.35 10.33
CA VAL A 78 -8.15 -1.30 10.35
C VAL A 78 -7.69 0.16 10.24
N THR A 79 -8.24 0.91 9.28
CA THR A 79 -7.98 2.35 9.14
C THR A 79 -8.32 3.11 10.43
N LEU A 80 -9.49 2.84 11.03
CA LEU A 80 -9.91 3.49 12.27
C LEU A 80 -8.95 3.19 13.44
N ALA A 81 -8.49 1.95 13.56
CA ALA A 81 -7.53 1.56 14.59
C ALA A 81 -6.22 2.36 14.43
N ASN A 82 -5.73 2.49 13.21
CA ASN A 82 -4.51 3.24 12.89
C ASN A 82 -4.71 4.76 13.10
N ASP A 83 -5.81 5.35 12.67
CA ASP A 83 -6.17 6.75 12.97
C ASP A 83 -6.09 7.04 14.49
N ILE A 84 -6.64 6.13 15.33
CA ILE A 84 -6.63 6.28 16.78
C ILE A 84 -5.20 6.15 17.34
N LEU A 85 -4.42 5.17 16.84
CA LEU A 85 -3.04 4.95 17.27
C LEU A 85 -2.11 6.10 16.90
N GLN A 86 -2.44 6.81 15.82
CA GLN A 86 -1.74 8.03 15.37
C GLN A 86 -2.25 9.30 16.07
N LEU A 87 -3.28 9.19 16.93
CA LEU A 87 -3.94 10.31 17.61
C LEU A 87 -4.64 11.30 16.65
N GLU A 88 -4.98 10.85 15.45
CA GLU A 88 -5.64 11.64 14.40
C GLU A 88 -7.17 11.66 14.61
N GLY A 89 -7.63 12.33 15.66
CA GLY A 89 -9.04 12.31 16.06
C GLY A 89 -10.04 12.77 14.99
N LYS A 90 -9.67 13.70 14.12
CA LYS A 90 -10.52 14.16 13.01
C LYS A 90 -10.65 13.04 11.95
N ARG A 91 -9.57 12.39 11.61
CA ARG A 91 -9.54 11.28 10.65
C ARG A 91 -10.28 10.08 11.21
N ALA A 92 -10.02 9.69 12.47
CA ALA A 92 -10.74 8.64 13.18
C ALA A 92 -12.26 8.87 13.19
N SER A 93 -12.71 10.08 13.46
CA SER A 93 -14.15 10.42 13.44
C SER A 93 -14.74 10.31 12.02
N THR A 94 -14.00 10.73 10.99
CA THR A 94 -14.40 10.60 9.59
C THR A 94 -14.53 9.12 9.22
N THR A 95 -13.54 8.29 9.55
CA THR A 95 -13.56 6.85 9.28
C THR A 95 -14.72 6.15 9.98
N ALA A 96 -14.94 6.46 11.28
CA ALA A 96 -16.04 5.88 12.04
C ALA A 96 -17.42 6.25 11.46
N LEU A 97 -17.61 7.52 11.09
CA LEU A 97 -18.86 7.98 10.45
C LEU A 97 -19.06 7.33 9.08
N ARG A 98 -18.02 7.25 8.25
CA ARG A 98 -18.09 6.57 6.96
C ARG A 98 -18.47 5.11 7.13
N PHE A 99 -17.79 4.39 8.03
CA PHE A 99 -18.09 2.99 8.32
C PHE A 99 -19.55 2.80 8.76
N GLY A 100 -20.04 3.61 9.70
CA GLY A 100 -21.42 3.54 10.18
C GLY A 100 -22.45 3.82 9.09
N ILE A 101 -22.26 4.88 8.32
CA ILE A 101 -23.18 5.28 7.22
C ILE A 101 -23.15 4.26 6.09
N ASN A 102 -21.96 3.85 5.66
CA ASN A 102 -21.83 2.92 4.52
C ASN A 102 -22.29 1.51 4.89
N SER A 103 -22.09 1.07 6.14
CA SER A 103 -22.58 -0.24 6.60
C SER A 103 -24.12 -0.29 6.72
N THR A 104 -24.76 0.82 7.08
CA THR A 104 -26.23 0.89 7.27
C THR A 104 -26.93 1.36 5.99
N VAL A 105 -26.83 2.64 5.67
CA VAL A 105 -27.47 3.26 4.49
C VAL A 105 -26.86 2.75 3.19
N GLY A 106 -25.56 2.45 3.19
CA GLY A 106 -24.80 1.94 2.05
C GLY A 106 -24.92 0.43 1.83
N ILE A 107 -25.79 -0.27 2.59
CA ILE A 107 -26.03 -1.71 2.48
C ILE A 107 -24.72 -2.50 2.59
N PHE A 108 -24.15 -2.56 3.81
CA PHE A 108 -22.88 -3.23 4.10
C PHE A 108 -21.69 -2.70 3.26
N GLY A 109 -21.74 -1.44 2.83
CA GLY A 109 -20.66 -0.81 2.06
C GLY A 109 -20.75 -1.00 0.54
N LEU A 110 -21.79 -1.63 -0.01
CA LEU A 110 -21.97 -1.72 -1.46
C LEU A 110 -22.14 -0.35 -2.13
N PHE A 111 -22.66 0.63 -1.39
CA PHE A 111 -22.77 2.03 -1.80
C PHE A 111 -21.97 2.91 -0.85
N ASP A 112 -21.55 4.08 -1.33
CA ASP A 112 -20.82 5.10 -0.55
C ASP A 112 -21.62 6.38 -0.39
N PRO A 113 -22.70 6.38 0.42
CA PRO A 113 -23.44 7.61 0.74
C PRO A 113 -22.61 8.59 1.56
N ALA A 114 -21.63 8.13 2.34
CA ALA A 114 -20.76 8.99 3.14
C ALA A 114 -19.96 9.96 2.28
N LYS A 115 -19.48 9.56 1.10
CA LYS A 115 -18.84 10.45 0.14
C LYS A 115 -19.75 11.60 -0.30
N ARG A 116 -21.06 11.34 -0.50
CA ARG A 116 -22.03 12.39 -0.87
C ARG A 116 -22.27 13.39 0.24
N LEU A 117 -21.95 13.05 1.47
CA LEU A 117 -22.01 13.93 2.64
C LEU A 117 -20.70 14.72 2.86
N GLY A 118 -19.73 14.61 1.95
CA GLY A 118 -18.45 15.30 2.05
C GLY A 118 -17.45 14.63 3.01
N LEU A 119 -17.69 13.39 3.41
CA LEU A 119 -16.74 12.61 4.20
C LEU A 119 -15.76 11.94 3.24
N GLU A 120 -14.57 12.51 3.09
CA GLU A 120 -13.56 11.97 2.19
C GLU A 120 -12.93 10.69 2.74
N LYS A 121 -12.67 9.74 1.82
CA LYS A 121 -11.98 8.48 2.15
C LYS A 121 -10.49 8.73 2.28
N HIS A 122 -9.89 8.10 3.28
CA HIS A 122 -8.45 7.92 3.38
C HIS A 122 -8.15 6.48 3.80
N ASN A 123 -6.92 6.07 3.66
CA ASN A 123 -6.43 4.76 4.08
C ASN A 123 -5.29 4.96 5.06
N GLU A 124 -5.32 4.17 6.12
CA GLU A 124 -4.23 4.08 7.10
C GLU A 124 -3.86 2.63 7.32
N ASP A 125 -2.59 2.41 7.58
CA ASP A 125 -2.03 1.13 7.93
C ASP A 125 -1.02 1.24 9.08
N PHE A 126 -0.66 0.12 9.69
CA PHE A 126 0.22 0.12 10.84
C PHE A 126 1.68 0.48 10.48
N GLY A 127 2.09 0.35 9.21
CA GLY A 127 3.37 0.84 8.71
C GLY A 127 3.45 2.37 8.79
N GLN A 128 2.36 3.08 8.43
CA GLN A 128 2.21 4.53 8.62
C GLN A 128 2.22 4.89 10.10
N THR A 129 1.48 4.14 10.93
CA THR A 129 1.46 4.33 12.39
C THR A 129 2.86 4.21 12.99
N MET A 130 3.62 3.19 12.61
CA MET A 130 5.01 3.05 13.06
C MET A 130 5.90 4.21 12.58
N ALA A 131 5.65 4.74 11.38
CA ALA A 131 6.37 5.91 10.87
C ALA A 131 6.10 7.16 11.73
N THR A 132 4.84 7.44 12.07
CA THR A 132 4.48 8.57 12.95
C THR A 132 5.08 8.43 14.35
N TRP A 133 5.33 7.20 14.81
CA TRP A 133 6.06 6.94 16.06
C TRP A 133 7.58 7.06 15.93
N GLY A 134 8.09 7.44 14.73
CA GLY A 134 9.51 7.65 14.47
C GLY A 134 10.29 6.38 14.11
N MET A 135 9.62 5.27 13.78
CA MET A 135 10.30 4.06 13.32
C MET A 135 10.83 4.26 11.89
N PRO A 136 12.14 4.02 11.65
CA PRO A 136 12.71 4.15 10.33
C PRO A 136 12.12 3.11 9.35
N GLU A 137 12.04 3.47 8.08
CA GLU A 137 11.50 2.60 7.03
C GLU A 137 12.32 1.31 6.86
N GLY A 138 13.64 1.41 7.01
CA GLY A 138 14.57 0.34 6.66
C GLY A 138 14.88 0.30 5.16
N PRO A 139 15.60 -0.74 4.69
CA PRO A 139 15.95 -0.88 3.29
C PRO A 139 14.73 -1.16 2.41
N TYR A 140 14.77 -0.64 1.19
CA TYR A 140 13.78 -0.99 0.18
C TYR A 140 13.83 -2.48 -0.16
N LEU A 141 12.66 -3.11 -0.22
CA LEU A 141 12.47 -4.50 -0.59
C LEU A 141 11.43 -4.61 -1.71
N PHE A 142 11.70 -5.47 -2.67
CA PHE A 142 10.69 -5.85 -3.66
C PHE A 142 10.29 -7.31 -3.46
N THR A 143 9.05 -7.52 -3.07
CA THR A 143 8.55 -8.85 -2.70
C THR A 143 7.74 -9.48 -3.84
N PRO A 144 7.74 -10.83 -3.96
CA PRO A 144 6.89 -11.51 -4.93
C PRO A 144 5.41 -11.21 -4.66
N ILE A 145 4.65 -10.94 -5.72
CA ILE A 145 3.19 -10.69 -5.72
C ILE A 145 2.80 -9.37 -5.04
N TYR A 146 3.28 -9.11 -3.81
CA TYR A 146 2.95 -7.91 -3.05
C TYR A 146 3.59 -6.65 -3.65
N GLY A 147 4.78 -6.78 -4.25
CA GLY A 147 5.48 -5.68 -4.91
C GLY A 147 6.45 -4.91 -4.00
N PRO A 148 6.55 -3.57 -4.18
CA PRO A 148 7.44 -2.71 -3.41
C PRO A 148 7.01 -2.64 -1.94
N SER A 149 7.99 -2.68 -1.02
CA SER A 149 7.76 -2.71 0.43
C SER A 149 9.03 -2.31 1.19
N SER A 150 8.95 -2.33 2.51
CA SER A 150 10.07 -2.21 3.44
C SER A 150 9.86 -3.11 4.67
N PRO A 151 10.86 -3.34 5.52
CA PRO A 151 10.68 -4.09 6.77
C PRO A 151 9.61 -3.50 7.68
N ARG A 152 9.50 -2.16 7.76
CA ARG A 152 8.45 -1.49 8.51
C ARG A 152 7.06 -1.83 7.95
N GLU A 153 6.87 -1.68 6.64
CA GLU A 153 5.61 -1.97 5.97
C GLU A 153 5.19 -3.44 6.14
N PHE A 154 6.13 -4.35 5.94
CA PHE A 154 5.87 -5.78 6.12
C PHE A 154 5.47 -6.13 7.55
N SER A 155 6.11 -5.50 8.54
CA SER A 155 5.74 -5.64 9.95
C SER A 155 4.35 -5.05 10.21
N GLY A 156 4.05 -3.88 9.62
CA GLY A 156 2.74 -3.24 9.69
C GLY A 156 1.63 -4.12 9.18
N TRP A 157 1.82 -4.75 8.03
CA TRP A 157 0.84 -5.68 7.46
C TRP A 157 0.46 -6.83 8.41
N ILE A 158 1.42 -7.35 9.20
CA ILE A 158 1.14 -8.39 10.21
C ILE A 158 0.22 -7.85 11.30
N PHE A 159 0.43 -6.61 11.75
CA PHE A 159 -0.43 -5.98 12.77
C PHE A 159 -1.80 -5.63 12.22
N ASP A 160 -1.89 -5.10 11.00
CA ASP A 160 -3.16 -4.80 10.36
C ASP A 160 -4.03 -6.05 10.21
N TRP A 161 -3.40 -7.19 9.89
CA TRP A 161 -4.08 -8.48 9.87
C TRP A 161 -4.73 -8.84 11.21
N MET A 162 -4.15 -8.41 12.34
CA MET A 162 -4.73 -8.64 13.68
C MET A 162 -5.97 -7.76 13.94
N PHE A 163 -6.09 -6.61 13.31
CA PHE A 163 -7.24 -5.70 13.43
C PHE A 163 -8.31 -5.96 12.36
N ASP A 164 -8.02 -6.79 11.38
CA ASP A 164 -8.99 -7.12 10.33
C ASP A 164 -10.11 -8.02 10.89
N PRO A 165 -11.38 -7.55 10.91
CA PRO A 165 -12.49 -8.32 11.45
C PRO A 165 -12.69 -9.67 10.77
N MET A 166 -12.28 -9.79 9.51
CA MET A 166 -12.43 -11.02 8.75
C MET A 166 -11.53 -12.14 9.25
N THR A 167 -10.38 -11.82 9.81
CA THR A 167 -9.42 -12.82 10.31
C THR A 167 -9.88 -13.52 11.59
N HIS A 168 -10.89 -12.97 12.26
CA HIS A 168 -11.42 -13.47 13.53
C HIS A 168 -12.71 -14.30 13.38
N GLN A 169 -13.14 -14.55 12.14
CA GLN A 169 -14.31 -15.38 11.90
C GLN A 169 -13.91 -16.87 11.90
N ASP A 170 -14.68 -17.72 12.57
CA ASP A 170 -14.42 -19.17 12.68
C ASP A 170 -14.30 -19.87 11.32
N ASP A 171 -15.00 -19.35 10.30
CA ASP A 171 -15.00 -19.87 8.93
C ASP A 171 -13.96 -19.18 8.02
N TRP A 172 -13.09 -18.31 8.56
CA TRP A 172 -12.09 -17.62 7.76
C TRP A 172 -10.90 -18.52 7.50
N ASP A 173 -10.80 -19.00 6.29
CA ASP A 173 -9.70 -19.83 5.81
C ASP A 173 -8.79 -19.10 4.82
N LEU A 174 -7.66 -19.73 4.50
CA LEU A 174 -6.68 -19.18 3.58
C LEU A 174 -7.27 -18.90 2.18
N GLU A 175 -8.26 -19.68 1.74
CA GLU A 175 -8.88 -19.51 0.42
C GLU A 175 -9.65 -18.18 0.34
N LYS A 176 -10.41 -17.83 1.39
CA LYS A 176 -11.17 -16.57 1.47
C LYS A 176 -10.23 -15.37 1.57
N ALA A 177 -9.14 -15.51 2.34
CA ALA A 177 -8.12 -14.48 2.42
C ALA A 177 -7.47 -14.23 1.04
N ILE A 178 -7.02 -15.28 0.36
CA ILE A 178 -6.45 -15.17 -0.98
C ILE A 178 -7.49 -14.59 -1.96
N GLY A 179 -8.74 -15.05 -1.90
CA GLY A 179 -9.81 -14.55 -2.76
C GLY A 179 -10.03 -13.06 -2.62
N ARG A 180 -10.07 -12.54 -1.38
CA ARG A 180 -10.20 -11.10 -1.12
C ARG A 180 -9.04 -10.31 -1.74
N TYR A 181 -7.80 -10.65 -1.37
CA TYR A 181 -6.62 -9.93 -1.88
C TYR A 181 -6.47 -10.06 -3.40
N ALA A 182 -6.89 -11.20 -4.00
CA ALA A 182 -6.89 -11.36 -5.44
C ALA A 182 -7.89 -10.43 -6.13
N VAL A 183 -9.11 -10.28 -5.58
CA VAL A 183 -10.12 -9.37 -6.15
C VAL A 183 -9.66 -7.92 -6.03
N ASP A 184 -9.14 -7.51 -4.87
CA ASP A 184 -8.59 -6.16 -4.66
C ASP A 184 -7.44 -5.88 -5.63
N GLY A 185 -6.50 -6.81 -5.78
CA GLY A 185 -5.38 -6.69 -6.69
C GLY A 185 -5.80 -6.60 -8.17
N ILE A 186 -6.80 -7.38 -8.57
CA ILE A 186 -7.37 -7.34 -9.94
C ILE A 186 -8.07 -6.01 -10.19
N ASP A 187 -8.87 -5.52 -9.24
CA ASP A 187 -9.58 -4.24 -9.36
C ASP A 187 -8.59 -3.07 -9.44
N PHE A 188 -7.57 -3.05 -8.56
CA PHE A 188 -6.49 -2.08 -8.61
C PHE A 188 -5.76 -2.14 -9.96
N ARG A 189 -5.37 -3.34 -10.42
CA ARG A 189 -4.66 -3.50 -11.69
C ARG A 189 -5.50 -3.08 -12.89
N ALA A 190 -6.80 -3.31 -12.84
CA ALA A 190 -7.75 -2.89 -13.88
C ALA A 190 -7.84 -1.36 -13.98
N ASP A 191 -7.90 -0.67 -12.85
CA ASP A 191 -7.90 0.80 -12.82
C ASP A 191 -6.56 1.40 -13.25
N ALA A 192 -5.46 0.76 -12.89
CA ALA A 192 -4.11 1.22 -13.22
C ALA A 192 -3.61 0.76 -14.60
N LEU A 193 -4.42 0.08 -15.43
CA LEU A 193 -3.99 -0.56 -16.67
C LEU A 193 -3.27 0.40 -17.63
N THR A 194 -3.90 1.52 -17.94
CA THR A 194 -3.33 2.52 -18.87
C THR A 194 -2.13 3.22 -18.28
N THR A 195 -2.23 3.65 -17.03
CA THR A 195 -1.17 4.39 -16.33
C THR A 195 0.10 3.56 -16.18
N LEU A 196 -0.02 2.30 -15.73
CA LEU A 196 1.15 1.43 -15.59
C LEU A 196 1.77 1.06 -16.94
N ASP A 197 0.95 0.83 -17.98
CA ASP A 197 1.43 0.56 -19.33
C ASP A 197 2.14 1.79 -19.94
N GLU A 198 1.72 3.00 -19.60
CA GLU A 198 2.36 4.24 -20.01
C GLU A 198 3.68 4.45 -19.27
N ILE A 199 3.70 4.25 -17.95
CA ILE A 199 4.93 4.32 -17.15
C ILE A 199 5.95 3.29 -17.65
N GLU A 200 5.54 2.04 -17.90
CA GLU A 200 6.44 1.01 -18.43
C GLU A 200 7.06 1.44 -19.75
N ARG A 201 6.26 2.00 -20.68
CA ARG A 201 6.73 2.42 -22.01
C ARG A 201 7.58 3.67 -22.01
N SER A 202 7.32 4.61 -21.11
CA SER A 202 8.04 5.90 -21.06
C SER A 202 9.30 5.84 -20.20
N SER A 203 9.42 4.85 -19.31
CA SER A 203 10.55 4.74 -18.40
C SER A 203 11.80 4.26 -19.08
N VAL A 204 12.92 4.94 -18.84
CA VAL A 204 14.26 4.45 -19.21
C VAL A 204 14.65 3.24 -18.35
N ASP A 205 14.31 3.27 -17.07
CA ASP A 205 14.45 2.16 -16.11
C ASP A 205 13.15 2.00 -15.32
N PHE A 206 12.33 1.06 -15.75
CA PHE A 206 11.01 0.82 -15.16
C PHE A 206 11.07 0.44 -13.67
N TYR A 207 12.09 -0.35 -13.28
CA TYR A 207 12.29 -0.68 -11.87
C TYR A 207 12.58 0.57 -11.02
N ALA A 208 13.50 1.41 -11.47
CA ALA A 208 13.87 2.63 -10.75
C ALA A 208 12.67 3.60 -10.65
N THR A 209 11.88 3.71 -11.72
CA THR A 209 10.67 4.54 -11.74
C THR A 209 9.64 4.03 -10.74
N VAL A 210 9.34 2.73 -10.73
CA VAL A 210 8.38 2.13 -9.79
C VAL A 210 8.85 2.31 -8.34
N ARG A 211 10.16 2.12 -8.05
CA ARG A 211 10.72 2.37 -6.74
C ARG A 211 10.53 3.83 -6.30
N SER A 212 10.86 4.78 -7.18
CA SER A 212 10.73 6.21 -6.88
C SER A 212 9.28 6.60 -6.62
N LEU A 213 8.35 6.15 -7.45
CA LEU A 213 6.92 6.40 -7.27
C LEU A 213 6.39 5.82 -5.96
N TYR A 214 6.81 4.60 -5.62
CA TYR A 214 6.44 3.98 -4.34
C TYR A 214 6.92 4.83 -3.16
N GLN A 215 8.21 5.23 -3.15
CA GLN A 215 8.78 6.01 -2.07
C GLN A 215 8.10 7.38 -1.92
N GLN A 216 7.81 8.05 -3.04
CA GLN A 216 7.10 9.34 -3.03
C GLN A 216 5.66 9.18 -2.52
N ASN A 217 4.93 8.19 -3.03
CA ASN A 217 3.58 7.92 -2.59
C ASN A 217 3.55 7.59 -1.09
N ARG A 218 4.50 6.77 -0.62
CA ARG A 218 4.57 6.37 0.78
C ARG A 218 4.88 7.55 1.72
N LYS A 219 5.78 8.44 1.31
CA LYS A 219 6.02 9.70 2.04
C LYS A 219 4.74 10.54 2.13
N SER A 220 4.03 10.70 1.02
CA SER A 220 2.77 11.45 0.97
C SER A 220 1.69 10.83 1.87
N GLU A 221 1.58 9.50 1.90
CA GLU A 221 0.64 8.80 2.78
C GLU A 221 0.96 9.06 4.26
N ILE A 222 2.23 8.90 4.67
CA ILE A 222 2.69 9.16 6.05
C ILE A 222 2.47 10.63 6.45
N ALA A 223 2.62 11.56 5.51
CA ALA A 223 2.35 12.98 5.73
C ALA A 223 0.86 13.36 5.59
N ASN A 224 -0.05 12.39 5.49
CA ASN A 224 -1.49 12.62 5.31
C ASN A 224 -1.85 13.49 4.09
N GLY A 225 -1.06 13.38 3.01
CA GLY A 225 -1.21 14.18 1.80
C GLY A 225 -0.73 15.64 1.94
N VAL A 226 -0.15 16.01 3.07
CA VAL A 226 0.52 17.30 3.25
C VAL A 226 1.91 17.17 2.63
N THR A 227 2.12 17.80 1.49
CA THR A 227 3.47 17.92 0.91
C THR A 227 4.13 19.12 1.55
N ASP A 228 5.23 18.91 2.28
CA ASP A 228 6.07 20.01 2.73
C ASP A 228 6.63 20.71 1.48
N ILE A 229 6.50 22.04 1.44
CA ILE A 229 6.99 22.86 0.31
C ILE A 229 8.52 22.69 0.19
N ASP A 230 9.20 22.45 1.31
CA ASP A 230 10.64 22.19 1.37
C ASP A 230 11.05 20.83 0.76
N ASP A 231 10.11 19.89 0.55
CA ASP A 231 10.35 18.61 -0.13
C ASP A 231 10.14 18.69 -1.67
N LEU A 232 9.68 19.84 -2.17
CA LEU A 232 9.59 20.06 -3.62
C LEU A 232 11.00 20.26 -4.18
N PRO A 233 11.30 19.72 -5.37
CA PRO A 233 12.55 20.02 -6.06
C PRO A 233 12.68 21.54 -6.17
N ASP A 234 13.85 22.06 -5.78
CA ASP A 234 14.17 23.48 -5.93
C ASP A 234 14.09 23.82 -7.43
N LEU A 235 12.99 24.44 -7.83
CA LEU A 235 12.76 24.82 -9.22
C LEU A 235 13.73 25.93 -9.66
N ASP A 236 14.25 26.70 -8.72
CA ASP A 236 15.25 27.73 -8.99
C ASP A 236 16.59 27.10 -9.43
N ALA A 237 16.87 25.83 -9.03
CA ALA A 237 18.03 25.09 -9.50
C ALA A 237 17.92 24.63 -10.97
N LEU A 238 16.74 24.70 -11.58
CA LEU A 238 16.54 24.37 -13.00
C LEU A 238 16.85 25.55 -13.93
N ASP A 239 16.73 26.79 -13.42
CA ASP A 239 17.05 27.99 -14.22
C ASP A 239 18.57 28.13 -14.48
N ASP A 240 19.42 27.50 -13.65
CA ASP A 240 20.86 27.46 -13.86
C ASP A 240 21.33 26.48 -15.00
N LEU A 241 20.40 25.70 -15.57
CA LEU A 241 20.72 24.75 -16.65
C LEU A 241 20.57 25.36 -18.06
N ASP A 242 19.99 26.55 -18.19
CA ASP A 242 19.80 27.22 -19.50
C ASP A 242 21.05 28.02 -19.94
N ASP A 243 22.13 28.02 -19.16
CA ASP A 243 23.40 28.72 -19.47
C ASP A 243 24.51 27.80 -20.05
N PHE A 244 24.16 26.62 -20.62
CA PHE A 244 25.13 25.73 -21.30
C PHE A 244 24.84 25.52 -22.78
#